data_9bc43eb14dd766454efa30f2e7848944
#
_entry.id   9bc43eb14dd766454efa30f2e7848944
#
_cell.length_a   1.000
_cell.length_b   1.000
_cell.length_c   1.000
_cell.angle_alpha   90.00
_cell.angle_beta   90.00
_cell.angle_gamma   90.00
#
_symmetry.space_group_name_H-M   'P 1'
#
loop_
_entity.id
_entity.type
_entity.pdbx_description
1 polymer ?
#
loop_
_entity_poly.entity_id
_entity_poly.type
_entity_poly.pdbx_seq_one_letter_code
_entity_poly.pdbx_strand_id
1 'polypeptide(L)'
;AFSNGSLLAGFIGRLMKRQPLSSPNDVKRYFVSPDESGQICMLACILGQNREIFFPKLGAEQMMTFSSIADRFLHSLGYEVKQCASEEEARRFAAEMPVDSKVYPVYYFASDTTGEKGFEEFYVKGEKINPERFGSLGVIEDLEARRMEELDTFLERLQAVLNDQKTEKEDIV
;
A
#
# COMPACT_ATOMS: atom_id res chain seq x y z
N ALA A 1 -6.09 -2.27 -4.06
CA ALA A 1 -6.28 -2.23 -5.51
C ALA A 1 -5.76 -3.51 -6.17
N PHE A 2 -6.40 -3.97 -7.24
CA PHE A 2 -5.98 -5.13 -8.04
C PHE A 2 -5.19 -4.68 -9.28
N SER A 3 -4.36 -3.67 -9.14
CA SER A 3 -3.48 -3.23 -10.23
C SER A 3 -2.27 -4.18 -10.39
N ASN A 4 -1.65 -4.16 -11.56
CA ASN A 4 -0.38 -4.85 -11.76
C ASN A 4 0.66 -4.35 -10.75
N GLY A 5 1.38 -5.27 -10.13
CA GLY A 5 2.32 -4.97 -9.06
C GLY A 5 1.70 -4.83 -7.66
N SER A 6 0.36 -4.91 -7.52
CA SER A 6 -0.27 -4.91 -6.21
C SER A 6 -0.04 -6.21 -5.44
N LEU A 7 -0.13 -6.15 -4.11
CA LEU A 7 0.03 -7.31 -3.23
C LEU A 7 -0.87 -8.49 -3.63
N LEU A 8 -2.17 -8.23 -3.83
CA LEU A 8 -3.13 -9.27 -4.18
C LEU A 8 -2.88 -9.87 -5.57
N ALA A 9 -2.50 -9.06 -6.55
CA ALA A 9 -2.10 -9.58 -7.87
C ALA A 9 -0.85 -10.47 -7.73
N GLY A 10 0.09 -10.10 -6.86
CA GLY A 10 1.25 -10.93 -6.51
C GLY A 10 0.85 -12.27 -5.88
N PHE A 11 -0.12 -12.28 -4.96
CA PHE A 11 -0.61 -13.51 -4.34
C PHE A 11 -1.29 -14.44 -5.36
N ILE A 12 -2.13 -13.90 -6.24
CA ILE A 12 -2.76 -14.66 -7.32
C ILE A 12 -1.69 -15.26 -8.24
N GLY A 13 -0.70 -14.47 -8.66
CA GLY A 13 0.38 -14.95 -9.51
C GLY A 13 1.22 -16.05 -8.87
N ARG A 14 1.50 -15.97 -7.57
CA ARG A 14 2.19 -17.03 -6.82
C ARG A 14 1.33 -18.29 -6.68
N LEU A 15 0.05 -18.13 -6.37
CA LEU A 15 -0.89 -19.24 -6.26
C LEU A 15 -0.99 -20.03 -7.58
N MET A 16 -1.14 -19.31 -8.71
CA MET A 16 -1.20 -19.93 -10.04
C MET A 16 0.08 -20.72 -10.38
N LYS A 17 1.21 -20.29 -9.88
CA LYS A 17 2.51 -20.97 -10.05
C LYS A 17 2.81 -22.00 -8.95
N ARG A 18 1.89 -22.21 -8.03
CA ARG A 18 2.06 -23.08 -6.84
C ARG A 18 3.30 -22.70 -6.00
N GLN A 19 3.58 -21.40 -5.93
CA GLN A 19 4.66 -20.85 -5.11
C GLN A 19 4.11 -20.44 -3.73
N PRO A 20 4.89 -20.52 -2.65
CA PRO A 20 4.43 -20.08 -1.34
C PRO A 20 4.10 -18.60 -1.35
N LEU A 21 3.11 -18.17 -0.58
CA LEU A 21 2.90 -16.75 -0.34
C LEU A 21 3.95 -16.24 0.65
N SER A 22 4.41 -15.02 0.41
CA SER A 22 5.27 -14.31 1.37
C SER A 22 4.87 -12.85 1.45
N SER A 23 4.91 -12.30 2.66
CA SER A 23 4.60 -10.90 2.90
C SER A 23 5.17 -10.42 4.23
N PRO A 24 5.40 -9.10 4.38
CA PRO A 24 5.73 -8.54 5.67
C PRO A 24 4.55 -8.67 6.65
N ASN A 25 4.87 -8.84 7.93
CA ASN A 25 3.91 -8.99 9.02
C ASN A 25 3.78 -7.76 9.92
N ASP A 26 4.66 -6.79 9.77
CA ASP A 26 4.77 -5.56 10.54
C ASP A 26 4.24 -4.31 9.82
N VAL A 27 3.91 -4.44 8.53
CA VAL A 27 3.38 -3.35 7.71
C VAL A 27 1.85 -3.40 7.69
N LYS A 28 1.22 -2.26 8.03
CA LYS A 28 -0.24 -2.09 8.02
C LYS A 28 -0.67 -1.08 6.98
N ARG A 29 -1.76 -1.37 6.29
CA ARG A 29 -2.33 -0.49 5.26
C ARG A 29 -3.85 -0.47 5.35
N TYR A 30 -4.43 0.62 4.84
CA TYR A 30 -5.84 0.68 4.50
C TYR A 30 -6.09 0.02 3.15
N PHE A 31 -7.18 -0.70 3.04
CA PHE A 31 -7.61 -1.31 1.80
C PHE A 31 -8.96 -0.74 1.39
N VAL A 32 -9.01 -0.17 0.21
CA VAL A 32 -10.23 0.35 -0.42
C VAL A 32 -10.44 -0.38 -1.75
N SER A 33 -11.68 -0.61 -2.11
CA SER A 33 -12.00 -1.18 -3.41
C SER A 33 -11.77 -0.15 -4.54
N PRO A 34 -11.61 -0.58 -5.80
CA PRO A 34 -11.56 0.33 -6.94
C PRO A 34 -12.81 1.22 -7.04
N ASP A 35 -13.98 0.68 -6.72
CA ASP A 35 -15.24 1.43 -6.74
C ASP A 35 -15.26 2.54 -5.68
N GLU A 36 -14.87 2.23 -4.44
CA GLU A 36 -14.74 3.23 -3.36
C GLU A 36 -13.72 4.31 -3.73
N SER A 37 -12.56 3.91 -4.25
CA SER A 37 -11.54 4.85 -4.71
C SER A 37 -12.08 5.77 -5.82
N GLY A 38 -12.77 5.21 -6.81
CA GLY A 38 -13.40 5.95 -7.89
C GLY A 38 -14.46 6.92 -7.38
N GLN A 39 -15.29 6.49 -6.43
CA GLN A 39 -16.32 7.34 -5.81
C GLN A 39 -15.70 8.51 -5.04
N ILE A 40 -14.63 8.29 -4.29
CA ILE A 40 -13.90 9.35 -3.57
C ILE A 40 -13.35 10.37 -4.57
N CYS A 41 -12.70 9.91 -5.64
CA CYS A 41 -12.19 10.79 -6.69
C CYS A 41 -13.30 11.61 -7.37
N MET A 42 -14.44 10.99 -7.69
CA MET A 42 -15.59 11.70 -8.27
C MET A 42 -16.16 12.75 -7.32
N LEU A 43 -16.31 12.43 -6.03
CA LEU A 43 -16.78 13.38 -5.03
C LEU A 43 -15.80 14.55 -4.87
N ALA A 44 -14.51 14.28 -4.86
CA ALA A 44 -13.49 15.33 -4.81
C ALA A 44 -13.54 16.25 -6.04
N CYS A 45 -13.75 15.70 -7.24
CA CYS A 45 -13.89 16.50 -8.47
C CYS A 45 -15.15 17.38 -8.48
N ILE A 46 -16.28 16.90 -7.92
CA ILE A 46 -17.56 17.61 -7.99
C ILE A 46 -17.73 18.61 -6.84
N LEU A 47 -17.29 18.25 -5.63
CA LEU A 47 -17.55 18.97 -4.39
C LEU A 47 -16.30 19.67 -3.82
N GLY A 48 -15.11 19.34 -4.33
CA GLY A 48 -13.85 19.90 -3.88
C GLY A 48 -13.65 21.32 -4.36
N GLN A 49 -12.92 22.08 -3.57
CA GLN A 49 -12.43 23.40 -3.91
C GLN A 49 -10.92 23.33 -4.19
N ASN A 50 -10.38 24.34 -4.80
CA ASN A 50 -8.94 24.40 -5.04
C ASN A 50 -8.18 24.33 -3.70
N ARG A 51 -7.12 23.55 -3.64
CA ARG A 51 -6.29 23.32 -2.46
C ARG A 51 -6.97 22.51 -1.34
N GLU A 52 -7.92 21.66 -1.71
CA GLU A 52 -8.49 20.66 -0.82
C GLU A 52 -8.04 19.25 -1.20
N ILE A 53 -7.80 18.41 -0.20
CA ILE A 53 -7.56 16.97 -0.39
C ILE A 53 -8.61 16.21 0.40
N PHE A 54 -9.30 15.30 -0.29
CA PHE A 54 -10.29 14.42 0.31
C PHE A 54 -9.64 13.10 0.74
N PHE A 55 -9.99 12.62 1.91
CA PHE A 55 -9.53 11.33 2.41
C PHE A 55 -10.67 10.57 3.10
N PRO A 56 -10.65 9.22 3.07
CA PRO A 56 -11.64 8.41 3.78
C PRO A 56 -11.41 8.48 5.28
N LYS A 57 -12.47 8.60 6.06
CA LYS A 57 -12.42 8.53 7.53
C LYS A 57 -12.30 7.07 7.99
N LEU A 58 -11.10 6.51 7.87
CA LEU A 58 -10.78 5.16 8.31
C LEU A 58 -10.00 5.23 9.63
N GLY A 59 -10.44 4.46 10.61
CA GLY A 59 -9.76 4.35 11.89
C GLY A 59 -8.65 3.31 11.88
N ALA A 60 -7.78 3.35 12.89
CA ALA A 60 -6.67 2.41 13.01
C ALA A 60 -7.10 0.93 13.04
N GLU A 61 -8.33 0.66 13.50
CA GLU A 61 -8.95 -0.67 13.53
C GLU A 61 -9.26 -1.24 12.14
N GLN A 62 -9.32 -0.38 11.12
CA GLN A 62 -9.57 -0.77 9.74
C GLN A 62 -8.28 -1.07 8.96
N MET A 63 -7.11 -0.77 9.57
CA MET A 63 -5.84 -1.17 9.00
C MET A 63 -5.62 -2.68 9.12
N MET A 64 -5.09 -3.26 8.07
CA MET A 64 -4.77 -4.68 8.01
C MET A 64 -3.30 -4.89 7.68
N THR A 65 -2.68 -5.89 8.29
CA THR A 65 -1.34 -6.33 7.91
C THR A 65 -1.39 -7.10 6.59
N PHE A 66 -0.30 -7.09 5.84
CA PHE A 66 -0.20 -7.87 4.60
C PHE A 66 -0.31 -9.37 4.87
N SER A 67 0.21 -9.84 6.00
CA SER A 67 0.05 -11.23 6.44
C SER A 67 -1.41 -11.60 6.70
N SER A 68 -2.18 -10.74 7.37
CA SER A 68 -3.62 -10.99 7.60
C SER A 68 -4.43 -11.01 6.30
N ILE A 69 -4.04 -10.23 5.29
CA ILE A 69 -4.63 -10.27 3.95
C ILE A 69 -4.30 -11.60 3.26
N ALA A 70 -3.05 -12.09 3.37
CA ALA A 70 -2.67 -13.39 2.82
C ALA A 70 -3.48 -14.54 3.42
N ASP A 71 -3.66 -14.53 4.75
CA ASP A 71 -4.47 -15.53 5.44
C ASP A 71 -5.93 -15.51 4.97
N ARG A 72 -6.55 -14.32 4.93
CA ARG A 72 -7.93 -14.16 4.45
C ARG A 72 -8.09 -14.58 2.99
N PHE A 73 -7.12 -14.25 2.15
CA PHE A 73 -7.10 -14.64 0.74
C PHE A 73 -7.07 -16.16 0.60
N LEU A 74 -6.18 -16.86 1.31
CA LEU A 74 -6.11 -18.33 1.28
C LEU A 74 -7.37 -18.97 1.84
N HIS A 75 -7.88 -18.50 2.98
CA HIS A 75 -9.12 -19.00 3.57
C HIS A 75 -10.32 -18.84 2.64
N SER A 76 -10.41 -17.71 1.91
CA SER A 76 -11.49 -17.46 0.93
C SER A 76 -11.49 -18.46 -0.22
N LEU A 77 -10.34 -19.08 -0.50
CA LEU A 77 -10.15 -20.12 -1.50
C LEU A 77 -10.25 -21.54 -0.93
N GLY A 78 -10.54 -21.66 0.37
CA GLY A 78 -10.71 -22.95 1.05
C GLY A 78 -9.39 -23.61 1.47
N TYR A 79 -8.30 -22.85 1.55
CA TYR A 79 -7.03 -23.35 2.08
C TYR A 79 -6.88 -23.07 3.58
N GLU A 80 -6.26 -24.01 4.29
CA GLU A 80 -5.68 -23.78 5.60
C GLU A 80 -4.25 -23.22 5.43
N VAL A 81 -3.87 -22.26 6.28
CA VAL A 81 -2.56 -21.63 6.23
C VAL A 81 -1.54 -22.43 7.01
N LYS A 82 -0.44 -22.80 6.36
CA LYS A 82 0.76 -23.34 7.02
C LYS A 82 1.85 -22.27 7.05
N GLN A 83 2.01 -21.62 8.18
CA GLN A 83 3.14 -20.71 8.38
C GLN A 83 4.44 -21.52 8.51
N CYS A 84 5.43 -21.18 7.69
CA CYS A 84 6.76 -21.74 7.66
C CYS A 84 7.75 -20.82 8.39
N ALA A 85 8.78 -21.39 8.99
CA ALA A 85 9.78 -20.66 9.74
C ALA A 85 10.81 -19.95 8.83
N SER A 86 10.98 -20.43 7.59
CA SER A 86 11.88 -19.83 6.60
C SER A 86 11.30 -19.89 5.19
N GLU A 87 11.88 -19.11 4.29
CA GLU A 87 11.54 -19.15 2.88
C GLU A 87 11.85 -20.51 2.25
N GLU A 88 12.96 -21.12 2.63
CA GLU A 88 13.39 -22.45 2.14
C GLU A 88 12.39 -23.52 2.56
N GLU A 89 11.91 -23.48 3.80
CA GLU A 89 10.87 -24.40 4.27
C GLU A 89 9.59 -24.24 3.45
N ALA A 90 9.16 -22.99 3.24
CA ALA A 90 7.95 -22.71 2.48
C ALA A 90 8.06 -23.20 1.02
N ARG A 91 9.21 -22.97 0.37
CA ARG A 91 9.49 -23.43 -1.00
C ARG A 91 9.51 -24.97 -1.08
N ARG A 92 10.16 -25.64 -0.14
CA ARG A 92 10.19 -27.10 -0.08
C ARG A 92 8.78 -27.67 0.10
N PHE A 93 8.00 -27.13 1.05
CA PHE A 93 6.62 -27.57 1.25
C PHE A 93 5.77 -27.37 -0.01
N ALA A 94 5.89 -26.23 -0.69
CA ALA A 94 5.17 -25.97 -1.92
C ALA A 94 5.53 -26.95 -3.05
N ALA A 95 6.79 -27.34 -3.14
CA ALA A 95 7.26 -28.31 -4.15
C ALA A 95 6.73 -29.74 -3.90
N GLU A 96 6.59 -30.13 -2.63
CA GLU A 96 6.13 -31.45 -2.20
C GLU A 96 4.60 -31.54 -2.03
N MET A 97 3.91 -30.40 -2.04
CA MET A 97 2.48 -30.28 -1.77
C MET A 97 1.64 -31.01 -2.84
N PRO A 98 0.72 -31.91 -2.46
CA PRO A 98 -0.21 -32.55 -3.39
C PRO A 98 -1.05 -31.55 -4.16
N VAL A 99 -1.55 -31.97 -5.34
CA VAL A 99 -2.38 -31.08 -6.20
C VAL A 99 -3.69 -30.71 -5.52
N ASP A 100 -4.26 -31.62 -4.76
CA ASP A 100 -5.53 -31.49 -4.02
C ASP A 100 -5.35 -31.02 -2.57
N SER A 101 -4.15 -30.60 -2.20
CA SER A 101 -3.86 -30.10 -0.86
C SER A 101 -4.83 -28.99 -0.47
N LYS A 102 -5.33 -29.08 0.76
CA LYS A 102 -6.10 -28.01 1.42
C LYS A 102 -5.24 -27.14 2.32
N VAL A 103 -3.95 -27.40 2.41
CA VAL A 103 -2.99 -26.64 3.21
C VAL A 103 -2.05 -25.90 2.28
N TYR A 104 -1.84 -24.60 2.50
CA TYR A 104 -0.99 -23.77 1.66
C TYR A 104 0.14 -23.11 2.45
N PRO A 105 1.40 -23.17 1.98
CA PRO A 105 2.53 -22.62 2.70
C PRO A 105 2.62 -21.09 2.58
N VAL A 106 2.92 -20.44 3.71
CA VAL A 106 3.20 -19.02 3.78
C VAL A 106 4.49 -18.77 4.57
N TYR A 107 5.19 -17.69 4.21
CA TYR A 107 6.34 -17.19 4.94
C TYR A 107 6.14 -15.71 5.24
N TYR A 108 6.16 -15.35 6.54
CA TYR A 108 6.02 -13.97 6.99
C TYR A 108 7.34 -13.48 7.58
N PHE A 109 7.71 -12.27 7.23
CA PHE A 109 8.98 -11.65 7.60
C PHE A 109 8.76 -10.20 8.05
N ALA A 110 9.72 -9.63 8.78
CA ALA A 110 9.72 -8.19 9.06
C ALA A 110 10.21 -7.44 7.81
N SER A 111 9.55 -6.31 7.47
CA SER A 111 9.97 -5.49 6.34
C SER A 111 11.38 -4.94 6.55
N ASP A 112 12.22 -5.05 5.55
CA ASP A 112 13.55 -4.46 5.46
C ASP A 112 13.62 -3.32 4.42
N THR A 113 12.47 -2.93 3.88
CA THR A 113 12.36 -1.91 2.84
C THR A 113 12.66 -0.52 3.42
N THR A 114 13.71 0.11 2.92
CA THR A 114 14.11 1.46 3.33
C THR A 114 13.01 2.48 2.98
N GLY A 115 12.60 3.29 3.97
CA GLY A 115 11.59 4.33 3.80
C GLY A 115 10.15 3.83 3.86
N GLU A 116 9.91 2.54 4.09
CA GLU A 116 8.56 2.04 4.30
C GLU A 116 8.03 2.46 5.68
N LYS A 117 6.87 3.13 5.71
CA LYS A 117 6.17 3.43 6.95
C LYS A 117 5.47 2.17 7.49
N GLY A 118 5.53 1.94 8.81
CA GLY A 118 4.81 0.84 9.45
C GLY A 118 3.29 0.94 9.31
N PHE A 119 2.77 2.16 9.16
CA PHE A 119 1.36 2.46 8.90
C PHE A 119 1.21 3.73 8.05
N GLU A 120 0.09 3.87 7.38
CA GLU A 120 -0.23 5.04 6.58
C GLU A 120 -1.05 6.07 7.37
N GLU A 121 -0.80 7.33 7.07
CA GLU A 121 -1.52 8.48 7.60
C GLU A 121 -2.13 9.26 6.43
N PHE A 122 -3.36 9.74 6.59
CA PHE A 122 -4.03 10.53 5.57
C PHE A 122 -3.63 12.01 5.60
N TYR A 123 -3.09 12.48 6.72
CA TYR A 123 -2.70 13.86 6.94
C TYR A 123 -1.55 13.94 7.96
N VAL A 124 -0.84 15.05 7.97
CA VAL A 124 0.26 15.29 8.90
C VAL A 124 -0.10 16.33 9.95
N LYS A 125 0.66 16.36 11.04
CA LYS A 125 0.45 17.34 12.10
C LYS A 125 0.63 18.76 11.56
N GLY A 126 -0.38 19.60 11.78
CA GLY A 126 -0.38 21.02 11.38
C GLY A 126 -1.25 21.31 10.15
N GLU A 127 -1.70 20.28 9.42
CA GLU A 127 -2.69 20.48 8.37
C GLU A 127 -4.07 20.81 8.97
N LYS A 128 -4.81 21.70 8.31
CA LYS A 128 -6.16 22.07 8.69
C LYS A 128 -7.14 21.03 8.18
N ILE A 129 -7.73 20.29 9.09
CA ILE A 129 -8.64 19.20 8.77
C ILE A 129 -10.07 19.59 9.09
N ASN A 130 -10.98 19.36 8.14
CA ASN A 130 -12.42 19.44 8.34
C ASN A 130 -13.03 18.03 8.29
N PRO A 131 -13.29 17.41 9.44
CA PRO A 131 -13.90 16.09 9.49
C PRO A 131 -15.44 16.13 9.42
N GLU A 132 -16.06 17.29 9.55
CA GLU A 132 -17.51 17.42 9.71
C GLU A 132 -18.25 17.66 8.39
N ARG A 133 -17.54 18.02 7.32
CA ARG A 133 -18.15 18.38 6.04
C ARG A 133 -18.87 17.20 5.37
N PHE A 134 -18.39 15.98 5.54
CA PHE A 134 -18.99 14.76 5.00
C PHE A 134 -19.04 13.65 6.06
N GLY A 135 -20.00 12.74 5.93
CA GLY A 135 -20.15 11.61 6.85
C GLY A 135 -18.94 10.67 6.87
N SER A 136 -18.49 10.23 5.68
CA SER A 136 -17.44 9.22 5.53
C SER A 136 -16.10 9.75 5.01
N LEU A 137 -16.02 11.06 4.70
CA LEU A 137 -14.81 11.69 4.17
C LEU A 137 -14.38 12.84 5.06
N GLY A 138 -13.07 12.97 5.26
CA GLY A 138 -12.44 14.17 5.77
C GLY A 138 -11.86 15.00 4.64
N VAL A 139 -11.63 16.28 4.90
CA VAL A 139 -11.03 17.22 3.94
C VAL A 139 -9.87 17.93 4.60
N ILE A 140 -8.72 17.92 3.96
CA ILE A 140 -7.61 18.81 4.29
C ILE A 140 -7.89 20.11 3.54
N GLU A 141 -7.94 21.21 4.25
CA GLU A 141 -8.28 22.54 3.72
C GLU A 141 -7.07 23.46 3.72
N ASP A 142 -7.16 24.51 2.92
CA ASP A 142 -6.20 25.63 2.91
C ASP A 142 -4.74 25.24 2.69
N LEU A 143 -4.49 24.20 1.87
CA LEU A 143 -3.13 23.84 1.49
C LEU A 143 -2.41 25.04 0.88
N GLU A 144 -1.15 25.20 1.26
CA GLU A 144 -0.34 26.33 0.78
C GLU A 144 -0.20 26.31 -0.74
N ALA A 145 -0.50 27.44 -1.39
CA ALA A 145 -0.25 27.59 -2.81
C ALA A 145 1.25 27.81 -3.05
N ARG A 146 1.85 26.97 -3.86
CA ARG A 146 3.22 27.15 -4.32
C ARG A 146 3.24 28.03 -5.57
N ARG A 147 4.24 28.90 -5.68
CA ARG A 147 4.44 29.72 -6.89
C ARG A 147 5.07 28.86 -7.98
N MET A 148 4.73 29.14 -9.23
CA MET A 148 5.28 28.40 -10.36
C MET A 148 6.80 28.49 -10.43
N GLU A 149 7.38 29.65 -10.11
CA GLU A 149 8.83 29.86 -10.12
C GLU A 149 9.56 28.96 -9.09
N GLU A 150 8.92 28.65 -7.97
CA GLU A 150 9.47 27.71 -6.97
C GLU A 150 9.46 26.28 -7.49
N LEU A 151 8.38 25.92 -8.21
CA LEU A 151 8.27 24.60 -8.84
C LEU A 151 9.30 24.45 -9.97
N ASP A 152 9.43 25.44 -10.83
CA ASP A 152 10.39 25.43 -11.94
C ASP A 152 11.82 25.28 -11.41
N THR A 153 12.18 26.06 -10.39
CA THR A 153 13.49 25.96 -9.73
C THR A 153 13.73 24.56 -9.13
N PHE A 154 12.71 23.98 -8.49
CA PHE A 154 12.80 22.63 -7.95
C PHE A 154 12.99 21.60 -9.06
N LEU A 155 12.23 21.68 -10.14
CA LEU A 155 12.33 20.75 -11.27
C LEU A 155 13.70 20.83 -11.98
N GLU A 156 14.24 22.05 -12.16
CA GLU A 156 15.59 22.24 -12.71
C GLU A 156 16.66 21.58 -11.82
N ARG A 157 16.59 21.75 -10.50
CA ARG A 157 17.50 21.11 -9.55
C ARG A 157 17.37 19.60 -9.58
N LEU A 158 16.15 19.08 -9.57
CA LEU A 158 15.88 17.64 -9.67
C LEU A 158 16.45 17.05 -10.97
N GLN A 159 16.22 17.74 -12.09
CA GLN A 159 16.76 17.32 -13.39
C GLN A 159 18.29 17.29 -13.40
N ALA A 160 18.95 18.27 -12.76
CA ALA A 160 20.39 18.30 -12.65
C ALA A 160 20.93 17.10 -11.85
N VAL A 161 20.29 16.80 -10.72
CA VAL A 161 20.63 15.63 -9.88
C VAL A 161 20.44 14.32 -10.64
N LEU A 162 19.31 14.14 -11.34
CA LEU A 162 19.01 12.93 -12.11
C LEU A 162 19.95 12.73 -13.32
N ASN A 163 20.51 13.82 -13.86
CA ASN A 163 21.44 13.75 -14.98
C ASN A 163 22.90 13.52 -14.54
N ASP A 164 23.20 13.69 -13.27
CA ASP A 164 24.54 13.40 -12.75
C ASP A 164 24.71 11.90 -12.55
N GLN A 165 25.64 11.29 -13.28
CA GLN A 165 25.96 9.86 -13.19
C GLN A 165 26.56 9.43 -11.84
N LYS A 166 26.93 10.39 -11.00
CA LYS A 166 27.51 10.15 -9.66
C LYS A 166 26.49 10.36 -8.53
N THR A 167 25.23 10.67 -8.87
CA THR A 167 24.17 10.87 -7.88
C THR A 167 23.95 9.59 -7.07
N GLU A 168 24.03 9.73 -5.76
CA GLU A 168 23.69 8.69 -4.81
C GLU A 168 22.29 8.97 -4.23
N LYS A 169 21.71 7.96 -3.52
CA LYS A 169 20.36 8.07 -2.97
C LYS A 169 20.22 9.26 -2.02
N GLU A 170 21.27 9.56 -1.27
CA GLU A 170 21.35 10.63 -0.28
C GLU A 170 21.28 12.04 -0.91
N ASP A 171 21.59 12.17 -2.19
CA ASP A 171 21.49 13.44 -2.93
C ASP A 171 20.07 13.78 -3.36
N ILE A 172 19.15 12.80 -3.29
CA ILE A 172 17.75 12.93 -3.74
C ILE A 172 16.79 13.18 -2.55
N VAL A 173 17.21 12.86 -1.33
CA VAL A 173 16.35 12.90 -0.11
C VAL A 173 16.39 14.27 0.60
#